data_a2e3c33f8f7dbfa153075d83ad3a8f63
#
_entry.id   a2e3c33f8f7dbfa153075d83ad3a8f63
#
_cell.length_a   1.000
_cell.length_b   1.000
_cell.length_c   1.000
_cell.angle_alpha   90.00
_cell.angle_beta   90.00
_cell.angle_gamma   90.00
#
_symmetry.space_group_name_H-M   'P 1'
#
loop_
_entity.id
_entity.type
_entity.pdbx_description
1 polymer ?
#
loop_
_entity_poly.entity_id
_entity_poly.type
_entity_poly.pdbx_seq_one_letter_code
_entity_poly.pdbx_strand_id
1 'polypeptide(L)'
;MSPKIKVAIGADHAGFEYKEMIKAHLEAYEVKDFGTYNVASVDYPDFAHPVAEAVESGAYTFGILICGSANGVAITANKHQQIRAALCWENEIASLARMHNNANVLCIPARFVSEELAKEMTSTFLNTAFEGGRHENRVAKISC
;
A
#
# COMPACT_ATOMS: atom_id res chain seq x y z
N MET A 1 1.51 -25.81 -8.26
CA MET A 1 0.97 -24.43 -8.36
C MET A 1 1.67 -23.53 -7.37
N SER A 2 2.06 -22.37 -7.81
CA SER A 2 2.64 -21.38 -6.90
C SER A 2 1.55 -20.78 -6.01
N PRO A 3 1.83 -20.56 -4.71
CA PRO A 3 0.88 -19.88 -3.86
C PRO A 3 0.68 -18.43 -4.34
N LYS A 4 -0.50 -17.88 -4.09
CA LYS A 4 -0.78 -16.48 -4.40
C LYS A 4 0.02 -15.56 -3.47
N ILE A 5 0.45 -14.43 -4.00
CA ILE A 5 1.06 -13.37 -3.19
C ILE A 5 0.01 -12.80 -2.26
N LYS A 6 0.37 -12.61 -0.99
CA LYS A 6 -0.53 -12.10 0.03
C LYS A 6 -0.43 -10.59 0.15
N VAL A 7 -1.56 -9.93 0.08
CA VAL A 7 -1.69 -8.47 0.14
C VAL A 7 -2.65 -8.08 1.27
N ALA A 8 -2.20 -7.21 2.16
CA ALA A 8 -3.05 -6.64 3.21
C ALA A 8 -3.60 -5.30 2.70
N ILE A 9 -4.90 -5.08 2.80
CA ILE A 9 -5.51 -3.82 2.35
C ILE A 9 -6.34 -3.20 3.46
N GLY A 10 -6.25 -1.87 3.59
CA GLY A 10 -7.02 -1.12 4.55
C GLY A 10 -7.30 0.29 4.06
N ALA A 11 -8.31 0.92 4.63
CA ALA A 11 -8.73 2.26 4.28
C ALA A 11 -9.53 2.89 5.41
N ASP A 12 -9.58 4.22 5.43
CA ASP A 12 -10.56 4.92 6.24
C ASP A 12 -11.86 5.10 5.43
N HIS A 13 -12.79 5.88 5.96
CA HIS A 13 -14.08 6.12 5.29
C HIS A 13 -13.94 6.80 3.94
N ALA A 14 -12.93 7.65 3.75
CA ALA A 14 -12.71 8.32 2.45
C ALA A 14 -12.16 7.38 1.40
N GLY A 15 -11.47 6.32 1.82
CA GLY A 15 -10.88 5.34 0.91
C GLY A 15 -11.69 4.05 0.76
N PHE A 16 -12.79 3.91 1.50
CA PHE A 16 -13.56 2.66 1.50
C PHE A 16 -14.01 2.20 0.11
N GLU A 17 -14.58 3.09 -0.68
CA GLU A 17 -15.10 2.72 -2.01
C GLU A 17 -13.98 2.28 -2.93
N TYR A 18 -12.84 2.99 -2.90
CA TYR A 18 -11.66 2.60 -3.68
C TYR A 18 -11.10 1.26 -3.19
N LYS A 19 -11.13 1.02 -1.89
CA LYS A 19 -10.68 -0.27 -1.33
C LYS A 19 -11.50 -1.43 -1.91
N GLU A 20 -12.81 -1.29 -1.93
CA GLU A 20 -13.67 -2.34 -2.48
C GLU A 20 -13.43 -2.57 -3.97
N MET A 21 -13.24 -1.51 -4.73
CA MET A 21 -12.93 -1.58 -6.15
C MET A 21 -11.57 -2.26 -6.40
N ILE A 22 -10.56 -1.92 -5.60
CA ILE A 22 -9.22 -2.52 -5.73
C ILE A 22 -9.25 -4.00 -5.34
N LYS A 23 -9.97 -4.37 -4.30
CA LYS A 23 -10.13 -5.78 -3.93
C LYS A 23 -10.67 -6.60 -5.10
N ALA A 24 -11.69 -6.08 -5.79
CA ALA A 24 -12.26 -6.76 -6.95
C ALA A 24 -11.25 -6.89 -8.11
N HIS A 25 -10.31 -5.96 -8.21
CA HIS A 25 -9.25 -5.96 -9.23
C HIS A 25 -8.13 -6.97 -8.94
N LEU A 26 -8.02 -7.46 -7.70
CA LEU A 26 -6.90 -8.27 -7.24
C LEU A 26 -7.22 -9.77 -7.11
N GLU A 27 -7.97 -10.34 -8.06
CA GLU A 27 -8.35 -11.76 -8.03
C GLU A 27 -7.15 -12.72 -8.03
N ALA A 28 -6.02 -12.31 -8.62
CA ALA A 28 -4.83 -13.14 -8.70
C ALA A 28 -4.04 -13.18 -7.38
N TYR A 29 -4.46 -12.39 -6.39
CA TYR A 29 -3.76 -12.27 -5.11
C TYR A 29 -4.63 -12.79 -3.98
N GLU A 30 -3.97 -13.17 -2.87
CA GLU A 30 -4.69 -13.49 -1.64
C GLU A 30 -4.78 -12.19 -0.83
N VAL A 31 -5.94 -11.56 -0.83
CA VAL A 31 -6.15 -10.24 -0.21
C VAL A 31 -6.87 -10.39 1.13
N LYS A 32 -6.30 -9.80 2.18
CA LYS A 32 -7.00 -9.68 3.47
C LYS A 32 -7.39 -8.22 3.69
N ASP A 33 -8.68 -8.02 3.93
CA ASP A 33 -9.26 -6.71 4.21
C ASP A 33 -9.24 -6.45 5.72
N PHE A 34 -8.51 -5.42 6.12
CA PHE A 34 -8.39 -5.00 7.52
C PHE A 34 -9.34 -3.85 7.89
N GLY A 35 -10.26 -3.49 7.00
CA GLY A 35 -11.23 -2.41 7.23
C GLY A 35 -10.76 -1.09 6.60
N THR A 36 -11.59 -0.04 6.69
CA THR A 36 -12.92 -0.05 7.32
C THR A 36 -13.94 -0.77 6.42
N TYR A 37 -15.18 -0.96 6.92
CA TYR A 37 -16.17 -1.78 6.23
C TYR A 37 -17.41 -1.03 5.79
N ASN A 38 -17.42 0.30 5.94
CA ASN A 38 -18.50 1.17 5.48
C ASN A 38 -17.99 2.61 5.39
N VAL A 39 -18.86 3.55 5.02
CA VAL A 39 -18.49 4.95 4.81
C VAL A 39 -18.61 5.83 6.06
N ALA A 40 -18.92 5.24 7.21
CA ALA A 40 -18.99 6.00 8.46
C ALA A 40 -17.61 6.48 8.88
N SER A 41 -17.53 7.70 9.41
CA SER A 41 -16.27 8.32 9.80
C SER A 41 -15.50 7.49 10.82
N VAL A 42 -14.23 7.25 10.53
CA VAL A 42 -13.32 6.48 11.41
C VAL A 42 -11.95 7.17 11.43
N ASP A 43 -11.10 6.75 12.34
CA ASP A 43 -9.73 7.24 12.45
C ASP A 43 -8.79 6.36 11.61
N TYR A 44 -8.11 6.95 10.65
CA TYR A 44 -7.26 6.21 9.72
C TYR A 44 -6.16 5.37 10.39
N PRO A 45 -5.54 5.78 11.53
CA PRO A 45 -4.50 4.95 12.13
C PRO A 45 -4.99 3.59 12.61
N ASP A 46 -6.27 3.48 12.98
CA ASP A 46 -6.87 2.21 13.42
C ASP A 46 -6.85 1.16 12.31
N PHE A 47 -6.75 1.59 11.06
CA PHE A 47 -6.72 0.68 9.90
C PHE A 47 -5.33 0.62 9.27
N ALA A 48 -4.53 1.68 9.40
CA ALA A 48 -3.17 1.70 8.86
C ALA A 48 -2.21 0.85 9.68
N HIS A 49 -2.28 0.89 11.02
CA HIS A 49 -1.40 0.08 11.86
C HIS A 49 -1.56 -1.42 11.63
N PRO A 50 -2.77 -1.99 11.57
CA PRO A 50 -2.91 -3.43 11.31
C PRO A 50 -2.34 -3.88 9.98
N VAL A 51 -2.50 -3.08 8.92
CA VAL A 51 -1.91 -3.39 7.61
C VAL A 51 -0.38 -3.36 7.71
N ALA A 52 0.17 -2.31 8.32
CA ALA A 52 1.62 -2.19 8.50
C ALA A 52 2.18 -3.36 9.31
N GLU A 53 1.53 -3.73 10.40
CA GLU A 53 1.95 -4.85 11.24
C GLU A 53 1.93 -6.17 10.47
N ALA A 54 0.90 -6.39 9.65
CA ALA A 54 0.77 -7.60 8.84
C ALA A 54 1.93 -7.73 7.84
N VAL A 55 2.33 -6.63 7.21
CA VAL A 55 3.46 -6.62 6.28
C VAL A 55 4.78 -6.73 7.03
N GLU A 56 4.93 -5.99 8.12
CA GLU A 56 6.15 -5.98 8.92
C GLU A 56 6.48 -7.36 9.49
N SER A 57 5.46 -8.12 9.88
CA SER A 57 5.63 -9.48 10.41
C SER A 57 6.08 -10.50 9.37
N GLY A 58 6.01 -10.15 8.10
CA GLY A 58 6.31 -11.06 7.00
C GLY A 58 5.15 -11.95 6.57
N ALA A 59 4.01 -11.87 7.26
CA ALA A 59 2.83 -12.66 6.91
C ALA A 59 2.23 -12.23 5.57
N TYR A 60 2.39 -10.95 5.20
CA TYR A 60 1.92 -10.39 3.93
C TYR A 60 3.09 -9.72 3.21
N THR A 61 3.17 -9.91 1.89
CA THR A 61 4.26 -9.36 1.08
C THR A 61 4.11 -7.86 0.89
N PHE A 62 2.89 -7.40 0.62
CA PHE A 62 2.60 -6.00 0.34
C PHE A 62 1.39 -5.53 1.12
N GLY A 63 1.33 -4.22 1.35
CA GLY A 63 0.17 -3.54 1.89
C GLY A 63 -0.34 -2.48 0.93
N ILE A 64 -1.64 -2.23 0.97
CA ILE A 64 -2.28 -1.14 0.25
C ILE A 64 -3.11 -0.36 1.26
N LEU A 65 -2.87 0.93 1.36
CA LEU A 65 -3.60 1.81 2.26
C LEU A 65 -4.22 2.96 1.48
N ILE A 66 -5.47 3.26 1.76
CA ILE A 66 -6.21 4.26 1.01
C ILE A 66 -6.91 5.23 1.97
N CYS A 67 -6.68 6.51 1.80
CA CYS A 67 -7.47 7.53 2.48
C CYS A 67 -7.57 8.75 1.55
N GLY A 68 -8.21 9.83 2.00
CA GLY A 68 -8.49 10.97 1.13
C GLY A 68 -7.26 11.55 0.45
N SER A 69 -6.25 11.93 1.22
CA SER A 69 -4.98 12.45 0.69
C SER A 69 -3.84 11.44 0.77
N ALA A 70 -4.07 10.34 1.45
CA ALA A 70 -3.08 9.30 1.76
C ALA A 70 -1.94 9.76 2.68
N ASN A 71 -1.91 11.02 3.08
CA ASN A 71 -0.88 11.51 4.01
C ASN A 71 -0.91 10.78 5.34
N GLY A 72 -2.09 10.72 5.96
CA GLY A 72 -2.23 10.11 7.29
C GLY A 72 -1.85 8.65 7.32
N VAL A 73 -2.32 7.86 6.36
CA VAL A 73 -2.01 6.43 6.33
C VAL A 73 -0.53 6.19 6.04
N ALA A 74 0.08 7.00 5.18
CA ALA A 74 1.52 6.88 4.88
C ALA A 74 2.37 7.23 6.10
N ILE A 75 2.05 8.33 6.78
CA ILE A 75 2.77 8.74 7.99
C ILE A 75 2.65 7.66 9.06
N THR A 76 1.45 7.14 9.28
CA THR A 76 1.20 6.09 10.28
C THR A 76 2.00 4.82 9.96
N ALA A 77 1.90 4.34 8.72
CA ALA A 77 2.59 3.11 8.31
C ALA A 77 4.10 3.23 8.45
N ASN A 78 4.65 4.40 8.11
CA ASN A 78 6.10 4.62 8.19
C ASN A 78 6.65 4.76 9.61
N LYS A 79 5.81 4.73 10.64
CA LYS A 79 6.29 4.61 12.03
C LYS A 79 6.79 3.21 12.35
N HIS A 80 6.45 2.23 11.53
CA HIS A 80 6.91 0.85 11.69
C HIS A 80 8.25 0.69 10.98
N GLN A 81 9.26 0.17 11.69
CA GLN A 81 10.65 0.16 11.22
C GLN A 81 10.89 -0.56 9.89
N GLN A 82 10.13 -1.62 9.64
CA GLN A 82 10.31 -2.39 8.41
C GLN A 82 9.36 -1.97 7.28
N ILE A 83 8.60 -0.90 7.48
CA ILE A 83 7.66 -0.42 6.49
C ILE A 83 8.24 0.76 5.71
N ARG A 84 8.13 0.67 4.40
CA ARG A 84 8.44 1.75 3.46
C ARG A 84 7.16 2.00 2.67
N ALA A 85 6.33 2.89 3.21
CA ALA A 85 5.04 3.24 2.61
C ALA A 85 5.24 4.43 1.68
N ALA A 86 4.80 4.27 0.44
CA ALA A 86 4.94 5.29 -0.59
C ALA A 86 3.58 5.86 -0.98
N LEU A 87 3.44 7.17 -0.86
CA LEU A 87 2.26 7.89 -1.32
C LEU A 87 2.42 8.15 -2.81
N CYS A 88 1.56 7.56 -3.63
CA CYS A 88 1.66 7.63 -5.08
C CYS A 88 0.41 8.23 -5.71
N TRP A 89 0.61 9.13 -6.66
CA TRP A 89 -0.47 9.81 -7.39
C TRP A 89 -0.29 9.75 -8.90
N GLU A 90 0.75 9.07 -9.36
CA GLU A 90 1.03 8.80 -10.77
C GLU A 90 1.63 7.42 -10.89
N ASN A 91 1.40 6.77 -12.03
CA ASN A 91 1.89 5.42 -12.23
C ASN A 91 3.41 5.31 -12.17
N GLU A 92 4.11 6.31 -12.72
CA GLU A 92 5.57 6.33 -12.67
C GLU A 92 6.11 6.39 -11.24
N ILE A 93 5.45 7.14 -10.36
CA ILE A 93 5.85 7.23 -8.95
C ILE A 93 5.70 5.86 -8.27
N ALA A 94 4.63 5.12 -8.58
CA ALA A 94 4.44 3.78 -8.03
C ALA A 94 5.54 2.83 -8.49
N SER A 95 5.93 2.91 -9.75
CA SER A 95 7.03 2.12 -10.31
C SER A 95 8.35 2.45 -9.60
N LEU A 96 8.68 3.73 -9.47
CA LEU A 96 9.92 4.19 -8.83
C LEU A 96 9.98 3.82 -7.35
N ALA A 97 8.85 3.87 -6.65
CA ALA A 97 8.78 3.48 -5.24
C ALA A 97 9.24 2.03 -5.07
N ARG A 98 8.88 1.15 -6.01
CA ARG A 98 9.34 -0.23 -6.00
C ARG A 98 10.80 -0.35 -6.43
N MET A 99 11.12 0.18 -7.60
CA MET A 99 12.45 0.01 -8.19
C MET A 99 13.56 0.61 -7.34
N HIS A 100 13.33 1.79 -6.78
CA HIS A 100 14.38 2.53 -6.08
C HIS A 100 14.32 2.44 -4.56
N ASN A 101 13.12 2.33 -3.99
CA ASN A 101 12.94 2.40 -2.53
C ASN A 101 12.52 1.08 -1.90
N ASN A 102 12.29 0.05 -2.69
CA ASN A 102 11.77 -1.23 -2.21
C ASN A 102 10.55 -1.01 -1.29
N ALA A 103 9.66 -0.11 -1.71
CA ALA A 103 8.45 0.18 -0.96
C ALA A 103 7.60 -1.07 -0.85
N ASN A 104 7.06 -1.32 0.34
CA ASN A 104 6.24 -2.50 0.60
C ASN A 104 4.78 -2.16 0.94
N VAL A 105 4.46 -0.87 1.04
CA VAL A 105 3.08 -0.40 1.22
C VAL A 105 2.81 0.72 0.22
N LEU A 106 1.75 0.55 -0.56
CA LEU A 106 1.27 1.57 -1.50
C LEU A 106 0.17 2.37 -0.83
N CYS A 107 0.30 3.70 -0.80
CA CYS A 107 -0.70 4.59 -0.22
C CYS A 107 -1.36 5.40 -1.34
N ILE A 108 -2.68 5.28 -1.46
CA ILE A 108 -3.45 5.85 -2.57
C ILE A 108 -4.34 7.00 -2.08
N PRO A 109 -4.16 8.22 -2.63
CA PRO A 109 -4.99 9.37 -2.26
C PRO A 109 -6.31 9.37 -3.06
N ALA A 110 -7.35 8.75 -2.50
CA ALA A 110 -8.62 8.53 -3.19
C ALA A 110 -9.27 9.80 -3.74
N ARG A 111 -9.07 10.94 -3.09
CA ARG A 111 -9.67 12.21 -3.55
C ARG A 111 -8.89 12.90 -4.65
N PHE A 112 -7.70 12.40 -4.99
CA PHE A 112 -6.78 13.04 -5.93
C PHE A 112 -6.43 12.20 -7.15
N VAL A 113 -6.87 10.94 -7.20
CA VAL A 113 -6.62 10.06 -8.34
C VAL A 113 -7.93 9.42 -8.78
N SER A 114 -8.05 9.13 -10.08
CA SER A 114 -9.20 8.41 -10.61
C SER A 114 -9.17 6.94 -10.22
N GLU A 115 -10.31 6.26 -10.31
CA GLU A 115 -10.37 4.82 -10.10
C GLU A 115 -9.46 4.06 -11.07
N GLU A 116 -9.41 4.50 -12.33
CA GLU A 116 -8.55 3.91 -13.36
C GLU A 116 -7.08 4.00 -12.96
N LEU A 117 -6.64 5.18 -12.52
CA LEU A 117 -5.27 5.40 -12.10
C LEU A 117 -4.94 4.60 -10.84
N ALA A 118 -5.87 4.51 -9.89
CA ALA A 118 -5.67 3.71 -8.69
C ALA A 118 -5.43 2.24 -9.01
N LYS A 119 -6.19 1.68 -9.95
CA LYS A 119 -5.99 0.30 -10.43
C LYS A 119 -4.66 0.13 -11.13
N GLU A 120 -4.29 1.08 -12.00
CA GLU A 120 -3.03 1.05 -12.74
C GLU A 120 -1.84 1.08 -11.77
N MET A 121 -1.85 2.01 -10.82
CA MET A 121 -0.79 2.10 -9.81
C MET A 121 -0.66 0.83 -8.99
N THR A 122 -1.79 0.24 -8.62
CA THR A 122 -1.81 -1.01 -7.86
C THR A 122 -1.15 -2.14 -8.64
N SER A 123 -1.53 -2.32 -9.90
CA SER A 123 -0.94 -3.35 -10.75
C SER A 123 0.56 -3.11 -10.95
N THR A 124 0.96 -1.88 -11.23
CA THR A 124 2.36 -1.53 -11.39
C THR A 124 3.16 -1.81 -10.13
N PHE A 125 2.65 -1.37 -8.98
CA PHE A 125 3.31 -1.58 -7.69
C PHE A 125 3.53 -3.07 -7.40
N LEU A 126 2.50 -3.88 -7.58
CA LEU A 126 2.57 -5.31 -7.25
C LEU A 126 3.42 -6.12 -8.23
N ASN A 127 3.66 -5.61 -9.43
CA ASN A 127 4.40 -6.32 -10.49
C ASN A 127 5.81 -5.77 -10.77
N THR A 128 6.26 -4.75 -10.03
CA THR A 128 7.57 -4.15 -10.25
C THR A 128 8.55 -4.62 -9.18
N ALA A 129 9.69 -5.18 -9.60
CA ALA A 129 10.71 -5.66 -8.69
C ALA A 129 11.62 -4.53 -8.21
N PHE A 130 12.23 -4.71 -7.05
CA PHE A 130 13.28 -3.82 -6.56
C PHE A 130 14.53 -4.03 -7.44
N GLU A 131 15.13 -2.94 -7.91
CA GLU A 131 16.34 -2.99 -8.73
C GLU A 131 17.59 -3.45 -7.97
N GLY A 132 17.65 -3.13 -6.69
CA GLY A 132 18.84 -3.41 -5.89
C GLY A 132 19.99 -2.49 -6.27
N GLY A 133 21.19 -3.06 -6.38
CA GLY A 133 22.39 -2.30 -6.75
C GLY A 133 22.65 -1.14 -5.79
N ARG A 134 22.87 0.05 -6.34
CA ARG A 134 23.16 1.26 -5.53
C ARG A 134 22.03 1.66 -4.60
N HIS A 135 20.80 1.20 -4.86
CA HIS A 135 19.64 1.53 -4.03
C HIS A 135 19.60 0.76 -2.72
N GLU A 136 20.23 -0.41 -2.67
CA GLU A 136 20.23 -1.26 -1.46
C GLU A 136 20.82 -0.54 -0.24
N ASN A 137 21.92 0.16 -0.43
CA ASN A 137 22.57 0.89 0.66
C ASN A 137 21.70 2.02 1.17
N ARG A 138 21.02 2.70 0.28
CA ARG A 138 20.11 3.80 0.65
C ARG A 138 18.90 3.29 1.40
N VAL A 139 18.29 2.20 0.92
CA VAL A 139 17.15 1.58 1.59
C VAL A 139 17.53 1.10 2.99
N ALA A 140 18.70 0.49 3.13
CA ALA A 140 19.18 0.00 4.42
C ALA A 140 19.37 1.13 5.45
N LYS A 141 19.57 2.35 5.02
CA LYS A 141 19.76 3.52 5.91
C LYS A 141 18.46 4.22 6.29
N ILE A 142 17.32 3.80 5.75
CA ILE A 142 16.03 4.43 6.07
C ILE A 142 15.64 4.16 7.52
N SER A 143 15.82 2.94 7.99
CA SER A 143 15.49 2.58 9.39
C SER A 143 16.46 3.23 10.36
N CYS A 144 15.92 3.70 11.48
CA CYS A 144 16.72 4.35 12.50
C CYS A 144 16.68 3.64 13.86
#